data_63b9cb547045958fe1a26c86a0fcee02
#
_entry.id   63b9cb547045958fe1a26c86a0fcee02
#
_cell.length_a   1.000
_cell.length_b   1.000
_cell.length_c   1.000
_cell.angle_alpha   90.00
_cell.angle_beta   90.00
_cell.angle_gamma   90.00
#
_symmetry.space_group_name_H-M   'P 1'
#
loop_
_entity.id
_entity.type
_entity.pdbx_description
1 polymer ?
#
loop_
_entity_poly.entity_id
_entity_poly.type
_entity_poly.pdbx_seq_one_letter_code
_entity_poly.pdbx_strand_id
1 'polypeptide(L)'
;MATILLPEGAVVRVSRGTFDPARFAEVQAMTIATGHYLVPAISRLPGLISYYAGASPAGSMIHVSIWDSDEHTNQMGRLKEMIVDARNDAEKAGVSFIPIVNYPVDWVI
;
A
#
# COMPACT_ATOMS: atom_id res chain seq x y z
N MET A 1 19.33 20.20 -5.45
CA MET A 1 18.44 19.05 -5.27
C MET A 1 18.27 18.77 -3.79
N ALA A 2 17.03 18.67 -3.33
CA ALA A 2 16.79 18.35 -1.92
C ALA A 2 17.07 16.87 -1.67
N THR A 3 17.79 16.58 -0.59
CA THR A 3 17.98 15.22 -0.11
C THR A 3 16.84 14.87 0.85
N ILE A 4 16.14 13.79 0.58
CA ILE A 4 15.11 13.27 1.48
C ILE A 4 15.82 12.45 2.55
N LEU A 5 15.73 12.90 3.80
CA LEU A 5 16.27 12.17 4.93
C LEU A 5 15.14 11.37 5.58
N LEU A 6 15.35 10.07 5.75
CA LEU A 6 14.45 9.23 6.52
C LEU A 6 14.95 9.14 7.96
N PRO A 7 14.03 9.08 8.94
CA PRO A 7 14.45 8.88 10.32
C PRO A 7 15.09 7.51 10.50
N GLU A 8 15.97 7.39 11.49
CA GLU A 8 16.48 6.10 11.90
C GLU A 8 15.32 5.21 12.33
N GLY A 9 15.33 3.97 11.89
CA GLY A 9 14.23 3.04 12.14
C GLY A 9 13.10 3.09 11.11
N ALA A 10 13.26 3.87 10.02
CA ALA A 10 12.29 3.90 8.93
C ALA A 10 12.09 2.53 8.31
N VAL A 11 10.85 2.25 7.91
CA VAL A 11 10.43 0.95 7.38
C VAL A 11 9.65 1.17 6.09
N VAL A 12 9.94 0.33 5.10
CA VAL A 12 9.14 0.24 3.87
C VAL A 12 8.20 -0.95 3.98
N ARG A 13 6.91 -0.69 3.90
CA ARG A 13 5.88 -1.73 3.89
C ARG A 13 5.46 -2.00 2.46
N VAL A 14 5.51 -3.26 2.05
CA VAL A 14 5.14 -3.69 0.70
C VAL A 14 3.96 -4.66 0.79
N SER A 15 2.86 -4.27 0.16
CA SER A 15 1.68 -5.12 -0.01
C SER A 15 1.49 -5.36 -1.51
N ARG A 16 1.44 -6.62 -1.92
CA ARG A 16 1.32 -7.00 -3.33
C ARG A 16 0.16 -7.93 -3.55
N GLY A 17 -0.45 -7.82 -4.73
CA GLY A 17 -1.47 -8.74 -5.17
C GLY A 17 -1.26 -9.10 -6.63
N THR A 18 -1.83 -10.24 -7.04
CA THR A 18 -1.81 -10.69 -8.42
C THR A 18 -3.22 -10.87 -8.94
N PHE A 19 -3.40 -10.72 -10.24
CA PHE A 19 -4.70 -10.86 -10.90
C PHE A 19 -4.50 -11.27 -12.36
N ASP A 20 -5.56 -11.76 -12.98
CA ASP A 20 -5.54 -12.06 -14.41
C ASP A 20 -5.33 -10.75 -15.20
N PRO A 21 -4.28 -10.65 -16.04
CA PRO A 21 -4.03 -9.44 -16.84
C PRO A 21 -5.22 -8.98 -17.67
N ALA A 22 -6.10 -9.90 -18.07
CA ALA A 22 -7.32 -9.54 -18.80
C ALA A 22 -8.27 -8.66 -17.98
N ARG A 23 -8.13 -8.65 -16.64
CA ARG A 23 -8.93 -7.83 -15.72
C ARG A 23 -8.24 -6.54 -15.31
N PHE A 24 -7.17 -6.15 -16.00
CA PHE A 24 -6.39 -4.96 -15.62
C PHE A 24 -7.25 -3.70 -15.51
N ALA A 25 -8.12 -3.45 -16.49
CA ALA A 25 -8.96 -2.24 -16.47
C ALA A 25 -9.88 -2.19 -15.24
N GLU A 26 -10.41 -3.33 -14.84
CA GLU A 26 -11.26 -3.46 -13.65
C GLU A 26 -10.43 -3.23 -12.37
N VAL A 27 -9.24 -3.83 -12.29
CA VAL A 27 -8.37 -3.68 -11.12
C VAL A 27 -7.86 -2.23 -11.01
N GLN A 28 -7.51 -1.61 -12.13
CA GLN A 28 -7.09 -0.20 -12.12
C GLN A 28 -8.22 0.72 -11.64
N ALA A 29 -9.44 0.51 -12.14
CA ALA A 29 -10.60 1.28 -11.71
C ALA A 29 -10.89 1.10 -10.22
N MET A 30 -10.76 -0.13 -9.71
CA MET A 30 -10.89 -0.43 -8.28
C MET A 30 -9.81 0.28 -7.46
N THR A 31 -8.56 0.25 -7.92
CA THR A 31 -7.44 0.92 -7.24
C THR A 31 -7.69 2.42 -7.11
N ILE A 32 -8.17 3.07 -8.17
CA ILE A 32 -8.50 4.48 -8.15
C ILE A 32 -9.68 4.74 -7.20
N ALA A 33 -10.74 3.94 -7.30
CA ALA A 33 -11.94 4.10 -6.49
C ALA A 33 -11.67 3.93 -4.99
N THR A 34 -10.87 2.94 -4.60
CA THR A 34 -10.53 2.72 -3.20
C THR A 34 -9.73 3.88 -2.61
N GLY A 35 -9.00 4.63 -3.45
CA GLY A 35 -8.28 5.83 -3.02
C GLY A 35 -9.19 6.88 -2.39
N HIS A 36 -10.46 6.95 -2.78
CA HIS A 36 -11.40 7.93 -2.23
C HIS A 36 -11.59 7.79 -0.72
N TYR A 37 -11.57 6.56 -0.19
CA TYR A 37 -11.68 6.35 1.25
C TYR A 37 -10.34 6.01 1.91
N LEU A 38 -9.40 5.40 1.18
CA LEU A 38 -8.09 5.07 1.74
C LEU A 38 -7.22 6.30 1.98
N VAL A 39 -7.19 7.24 1.03
CA VAL A 39 -6.34 8.44 1.16
C VAL A 39 -6.66 9.21 2.45
N PRO A 40 -7.91 9.60 2.74
CA PRO A 40 -8.18 10.30 4.00
C PRO A 40 -7.94 9.43 5.23
N ALA A 41 -8.23 8.14 5.17
CA ALA A 41 -8.04 7.25 6.33
C ALA A 41 -6.56 7.05 6.65
N ILE A 42 -5.73 6.79 5.64
CA ILE A 42 -4.30 6.54 5.82
C ILE A 42 -3.55 7.84 6.16
N SER A 43 -3.94 8.96 5.54
CA SER A 43 -3.27 10.25 5.75
C SER A 43 -3.30 10.72 7.21
N ARG A 44 -4.24 10.22 8.01
CA ARG A 44 -4.36 10.57 9.43
C ARG A 44 -3.49 9.73 10.35
N LEU A 45 -2.88 8.67 9.85
CA LEU A 45 -2.10 7.76 10.68
C LEU A 45 -0.75 8.37 11.02
N PRO A 46 -0.37 8.40 12.32
CA PRO A 46 0.93 8.93 12.71
C PRO A 46 2.07 8.11 12.14
N GLY A 47 3.18 8.78 11.80
CA GLY A 47 4.39 8.14 11.34
C GLY A 47 4.45 7.86 9.83
N LEU A 48 3.38 8.14 9.08
CA LEU A 48 3.39 7.99 7.63
C LEU A 48 4.29 9.03 6.99
N ILE A 49 5.23 8.58 6.15
CA ILE A 49 6.13 9.45 5.39
C ILE A 49 5.64 9.58 3.95
N SER A 50 5.35 8.45 3.30
CA SER A 50 4.82 8.46 1.93
C SER A 50 4.07 7.16 1.65
N TYR A 51 3.18 7.21 0.64
CA TYR A 51 2.35 6.08 0.26
C TYR A 51 2.09 6.09 -1.24
N TYR A 52 2.23 4.94 -1.88
CA TYR A 52 2.02 4.78 -3.31
C TYR A 52 1.19 3.53 -3.57
N ALA A 53 0.27 3.62 -4.54
CA ALA A 53 -0.53 2.49 -4.99
C ALA A 53 -0.58 2.48 -6.51
N GLY A 54 -0.52 1.31 -7.10
CA GLY A 54 -0.59 1.18 -8.56
C GLY A 54 -0.89 -0.24 -8.99
N ALA A 55 -1.40 -0.35 -10.22
CA ALA A 55 -1.67 -1.62 -10.86
C ALA A 55 -0.92 -1.70 -12.18
N SER A 56 -0.33 -2.84 -12.47
CA SER A 56 0.41 -3.11 -13.70
C SER A 56 -0.45 -3.93 -14.67
N PRO A 57 -0.44 -3.61 -15.99
CA PRO A 57 -1.10 -4.44 -16.99
C PRO A 57 -0.60 -5.90 -17.02
N ALA A 58 0.57 -6.16 -16.44
CA ALA A 58 1.13 -7.51 -16.36
C ALA A 58 0.42 -8.40 -15.33
N GLY A 59 -0.55 -7.87 -14.57
CA GLY A 59 -1.32 -8.68 -13.61
C GLY A 59 -0.81 -8.59 -12.17
N SER A 60 -0.21 -7.47 -11.80
CA SER A 60 0.27 -7.25 -10.44
C SER A 60 -0.17 -5.87 -9.94
N MET A 61 -0.54 -5.78 -8.67
CA MET A 61 -0.77 -4.50 -8.02
C MET A 61 0.09 -4.38 -6.77
N ILE A 62 0.38 -3.15 -6.38
CA ILE A 62 1.26 -2.89 -5.25
C ILE A 62 0.77 -1.68 -4.45
N HIS A 63 0.90 -1.77 -3.13
CA HIS A 63 0.87 -0.64 -2.21
C HIS A 63 2.23 -0.59 -1.52
N VAL A 64 2.94 0.51 -1.68
CA VAL A 64 4.23 0.75 -1.03
C VAL A 64 4.09 1.95 -0.11
N SER A 65 4.46 1.80 1.13
CA SER A 65 4.42 2.89 2.09
C SER A 65 5.71 2.94 2.91
N ILE A 66 6.07 4.15 3.31
CA ILE A 66 7.26 4.40 4.11
C ILE A 66 6.79 5.01 5.43
N TRP A 67 7.28 4.44 6.53
CA TRP A 67 6.88 4.80 7.89
C TRP A 67 8.12 5.09 8.74
N ASP A 68 7.93 5.88 9.79
CA ASP A 68 9.03 6.24 10.70
C ASP A 68 9.45 5.09 11.61
N SER A 69 8.60 4.05 11.77
CA SER A 69 8.87 2.92 12.68
C SER A 69 8.00 1.71 12.33
N ASP A 70 8.43 0.54 12.80
CA ASP A 70 7.62 -0.69 12.76
C ASP A 70 6.29 -0.53 13.49
N GLU A 71 6.31 0.14 14.64
CA GLU A 71 5.11 0.34 15.44
C GLU A 71 4.03 1.08 14.64
N HIS A 72 4.41 2.15 13.94
CA HIS A 72 3.47 2.92 13.13
C HIS A 72 3.04 2.17 11.88
N THR A 73 3.93 1.38 11.27
CA THR A 73 3.58 0.51 10.15
C THR A 73 2.45 -0.46 10.51
N ASN A 74 2.47 -0.97 11.73
CA ASN A 74 1.49 -1.96 12.19
C ASN A 74 0.05 -1.42 12.29
N GLN A 75 -0.13 -0.11 12.28
CA GLN A 75 -1.46 0.51 12.23
C GLN A 75 -2.26 0.07 11.01
N MET A 76 -1.59 -0.21 9.90
CA MET A 76 -2.25 -0.65 8.65
C MET A 76 -3.00 -1.97 8.85
N GLY A 77 -2.51 -2.85 9.72
CA GLY A 77 -3.17 -4.11 10.04
C GLY A 77 -4.41 -3.98 10.92
N ARG A 78 -4.70 -2.79 11.39
CA ARG A 78 -5.87 -2.49 12.23
C ARG A 78 -6.82 -1.47 11.60
N LEU A 79 -6.48 -0.95 10.41
CA LEU A 79 -7.29 0.05 9.72
C LEU A 79 -8.41 -0.63 8.94
N LYS A 80 -9.65 -0.42 9.38
CA LYS A 80 -10.84 -1.06 8.80
C LYS A 80 -10.94 -0.82 7.30
N GLU A 81 -10.70 0.41 6.85
CA GLU A 81 -10.76 0.78 5.44
C GLU A 81 -9.80 -0.07 4.58
N MET A 82 -8.70 -0.52 5.16
CA MET A 82 -7.71 -1.35 4.46
C MET A 82 -8.03 -2.85 4.60
N ILE A 83 -8.21 -3.33 5.84
CA ILE A 83 -8.32 -4.77 6.09
C ILE A 83 -9.71 -5.34 5.77
N VAL A 84 -10.73 -4.50 5.68
CA VAL A 84 -12.10 -4.93 5.35
C VAL A 84 -12.50 -4.35 3.99
N ASP A 85 -12.62 -3.03 3.89
CA ASP A 85 -13.24 -2.39 2.73
C ASP A 85 -12.43 -2.54 1.46
N ALA A 86 -11.15 -2.17 1.49
CA ALA A 86 -10.28 -2.26 0.32
C ALA A 86 -10.00 -3.71 -0.07
N ARG A 87 -9.85 -4.60 0.91
CA ARG A 87 -9.65 -6.02 0.64
C ARG A 87 -10.86 -6.62 -0.06
N ASN A 88 -12.06 -6.31 0.40
CA ASN A 88 -13.29 -6.80 -0.25
C ASN A 88 -13.40 -6.29 -1.67
N ASP A 89 -13.14 -5.03 -1.92
CA ASP A 89 -13.18 -4.44 -3.26
C ASP A 89 -12.15 -5.10 -4.18
N ALA A 90 -10.95 -5.34 -3.68
CA ALA A 90 -9.87 -5.97 -4.44
C ALA A 90 -10.22 -7.44 -4.78
N GLU A 91 -10.75 -8.19 -3.83
CA GLU A 91 -11.13 -9.59 -4.04
C GLU A 91 -12.25 -9.69 -5.09
N LYS A 92 -13.21 -8.78 -5.07
CA LYS A 92 -14.28 -8.72 -6.10
C LYS A 92 -13.71 -8.44 -7.49
N ALA A 93 -12.63 -7.66 -7.57
CA ALA A 93 -11.94 -7.38 -8.84
C ALA A 93 -11.00 -8.52 -9.26
N GLY A 94 -10.89 -9.58 -8.47
CA GLY A 94 -10.10 -10.77 -8.81
C GLY A 94 -8.66 -10.73 -8.31
N VAL A 95 -8.33 -9.87 -7.35
CA VAL A 95 -6.98 -9.78 -6.80
C VAL A 95 -6.78 -10.82 -5.70
N SER A 96 -5.66 -11.54 -5.80
CA SER A 96 -5.17 -12.45 -4.75
C SER A 96 -3.94 -11.82 -4.11
N PHE A 97 -3.97 -11.67 -2.78
CA PHE A 97 -2.88 -11.05 -2.05
C PHE A 97 -1.82 -12.05 -1.63
N ILE A 98 -0.56 -11.60 -1.67
CA ILE A 98 0.56 -12.33 -1.06
C ILE A 98 0.86 -11.70 0.31
N PRO A 99 1.58 -12.42 1.21
CA PRO A 99 1.88 -11.89 2.54
C PRO A 99 2.63 -10.56 2.47
N ILE A 100 2.23 -9.63 3.34
CA ILE A 100 2.86 -8.31 3.47
C ILE A 100 4.24 -8.47 4.09
N VAL A 101 5.21 -7.72 3.57
CA VAL A 101 6.58 -7.69 4.10
C VAL A 101 6.95 -6.27 4.46
N ASN A 102 7.55 -6.11 5.63
CA ASN A 102 8.13 -4.86 6.10
C ASN A 102 9.65 -4.95 5.99
N TYR A 103 10.25 -3.95 5.38
CA TYR A 103 11.70 -3.90 5.15
C TYR A 103 12.31 -2.73 5.93
N PRO A 104 13.18 -2.97 6.91
CA PRO A 104 14.00 -1.88 7.46
C PRO A 104 14.80 -1.23 6.34
N VAL A 105 14.93 0.09 6.38
CA VAL A 105 15.68 0.81 5.35
C VAL A 105 17.17 0.73 5.67
N ASP A 106 17.95 0.19 4.74
CA ASP A 106 19.40 0.05 4.92
C ASP A 106 20.17 1.26 4.39
N TRP A 107 19.72 1.84 3.28
CA TRP A 107 20.32 3.04 2.71
C TRP A 107 19.33 3.82 1.85
N VAL A 108 19.59 5.10 1.68
CA VAL A 108 18.74 6.04 0.94
C VAL A 108 19.61 6.86 -0.01
N ILE A 109 19.06 7.16 -1.17
CA ILE A 109 19.70 8.08 -2.13
C ILE A 109 19.08 9.46 -1.99
#